data_9a51f5c73777fb4cc0aa2a73e73f6d4c
#
_entry.id   9a51f5c73777fb4cc0aa2a73e73f6d4c
#
_cell.length_a   1.000
_cell.length_b   1.000
_cell.length_c   1.000
_cell.angle_alpha   90.00
_cell.angle_beta   90.00
_cell.angle_gamma   90.00
#
_symmetry.space_group_name_H-M   'P 1'
#
loop_
_entity.id
_entity.type
_entity.pdbx_description
1 polymer ?
#
loop_
_entity_poly.entity_id
_entity_poly.type
_entity_poly.pdbx_seq_one_letter_code
_entity_poly.pdbx_strand_id
1 'polypeptide(L)'
;MGNYRNFKLVVYFIAQGTASETREKLERELAFFKQHMRLDKVYLEPFRSGVLASHDQVELCRAVFEENGIEVAGGITTTIPTPAGEEPKQRLFDTFCYNDPKMTAKLKEVCSFLGEHFNEFIIDDFFFTNCTCDACRRGRDRFNSEQGITDGSWQAYRLDLMQRVSEEFVIAPAKAANPDVKITIKYPNWAESYQETGYNPAQQRKVFDQVYTGTETRDYVTTDQHLPRYLSYSLMTYFENMWPGHNGGGWFDPYDLHVMEQYLEQAYLTAFSKPKELMMFCFQSLVDTMRVPALGFQLDRLDETLDHAGKPIGINCYLPDNAQGEDNIQDFLGMVGFPIVCTPYFPEKAPVILLTRSSAYDREIIDKLEAYVANGGKAIVTNGFIEATAESGIHRITSVRLRGRKISGRDYRIETKAVDHRTHLTFPKGREEITVPVAEFRNNAAWALVKVGSGQESFGLLLKETYGKGQMYTLTVPDCFPDVYKLPAEVLTRLRAEFPVGGVYLEAETQTSLFVYDNDTFIVYPYVEWGAQPAFARIHVEGNAAELIMPTRKDHEGKPVAVKPLYTTNEETVFEIYTMPGEYVIYQIKR
;
A
#
# COMPACT_ATOMS: atom_id res chain seq x y z
N MET A 1 13.45 -28.50 -8.24
CA MET A 1 12.95 -27.22 -8.78
C MET A 1 13.80 -26.12 -8.17
N GLY A 2 14.28 -25.14 -8.96
CA GLY A 2 15.04 -24.00 -8.41
C GLY A 2 14.10 -23.03 -7.65
N ASN A 3 14.66 -22.18 -6.77
CA ASN A 3 13.92 -21.14 -6.07
C ASN A 3 13.42 -20.05 -7.04
N TYR A 4 12.43 -19.24 -6.64
CA TYR A 4 12.07 -18.03 -7.38
C TYR A 4 13.25 -17.05 -7.36
N ARG A 5 13.42 -16.28 -8.43
CA ARG A 5 14.59 -15.39 -8.61
C ARG A 5 14.40 -14.02 -7.99
N ASN A 6 13.17 -13.55 -8.01
CA ASN A 6 12.82 -12.18 -7.65
C ASN A 6 12.29 -12.03 -6.21
N PHE A 7 11.89 -13.12 -5.57
CA PHE A 7 11.40 -13.12 -4.19
C PHE A 7 11.59 -14.50 -3.56
N LYS A 8 11.58 -14.57 -2.23
CA LYS A 8 11.38 -15.80 -1.47
C LYS A 8 9.88 -15.97 -1.22
N LEU A 9 9.35 -17.17 -1.44
CA LEU A 9 8.00 -17.51 -1.01
C LEU A 9 8.02 -17.99 0.43
N VAL A 10 7.26 -17.33 1.27
CA VAL A 10 7.30 -17.52 2.72
C VAL A 10 5.91 -17.89 3.24
N VAL A 11 5.84 -18.70 4.28
CA VAL A 11 4.58 -19.00 4.98
C VAL A 11 4.72 -18.78 6.48
N TYR A 12 3.68 -18.26 7.11
CA TYR A 12 3.61 -18.12 8.56
C TYR A 12 2.96 -19.36 9.18
N PHE A 13 3.56 -19.90 10.25
CA PHE A 13 3.10 -21.10 10.95
C PHE A 13 2.71 -20.73 12.38
N ILE A 14 1.42 -20.73 12.70
CA ILE A 14 0.91 -20.19 13.97
C ILE A 14 1.18 -21.11 15.16
N ALA A 15 1.23 -20.52 16.37
CA ALA A 15 1.59 -21.21 17.62
C ALA A 15 0.70 -22.41 17.96
N GLN A 16 -0.59 -22.37 17.59
CA GLN A 16 -1.50 -23.51 17.80
C GLN A 16 -1.04 -24.74 17.00
N GLY A 17 -0.55 -24.54 15.78
CA GLY A 17 0.07 -25.59 14.99
C GLY A 17 1.38 -26.04 15.63
N THR A 18 2.30 -25.11 15.92
CA THR A 18 3.59 -25.45 16.56
C THR A 18 3.41 -26.29 17.81
N ALA A 19 2.42 -25.98 18.66
CA ALA A 19 2.18 -26.68 19.92
C ALA A 19 1.54 -28.07 19.77
N SER A 20 0.94 -28.40 18.62
CA SER A 20 0.12 -29.59 18.46
C SER A 20 0.51 -30.51 17.29
N GLU A 21 1.48 -30.11 16.45
CA GLU A 21 1.88 -30.92 15.28
C GLU A 21 2.59 -32.21 15.68
N THR A 22 2.36 -33.25 14.86
CA THR A 22 3.22 -34.44 14.83
C THR A 22 4.06 -34.43 13.55
N ARG A 23 5.20 -35.13 13.59
CA ARG A 23 6.08 -35.23 12.41
C ARG A 23 5.31 -35.72 11.18
N GLU A 24 4.56 -36.81 11.32
CA GLU A 24 3.85 -37.44 10.22
C GLU A 24 2.76 -36.53 9.63
N LYS A 25 2.08 -35.75 10.48
CA LYS A 25 1.06 -34.80 10.03
C LYS A 25 1.71 -33.65 9.27
N LEU A 26 2.75 -33.05 9.83
CA LEU A 26 3.44 -31.92 9.21
C LEU A 26 4.11 -32.30 7.87
N GLU A 27 4.74 -33.48 7.80
CA GLU A 27 5.32 -34.00 6.54
C GLU A 27 4.27 -34.17 5.44
N ARG A 28 3.09 -34.71 5.78
CA ARG A 28 1.96 -34.85 4.85
C ARG A 28 1.46 -33.49 4.36
N GLU A 29 1.25 -32.54 5.28
CA GLU A 29 0.78 -31.19 4.97
C GLU A 29 1.80 -30.42 4.14
N LEU A 30 3.09 -30.53 4.46
CA LEU A 30 4.16 -29.94 3.69
C LEU A 30 4.27 -30.55 2.28
N ALA A 31 4.03 -31.87 2.15
CA ALA A 31 4.00 -32.53 0.84
C ALA A 31 2.92 -31.94 -0.07
N PHE A 32 1.75 -31.55 0.49
CA PHE A 32 0.71 -30.85 -0.26
C PHE A 32 1.22 -29.51 -0.83
N PHE A 33 1.86 -28.66 -0.02
CA PHE A 33 2.43 -27.41 -0.52
C PHE A 33 3.48 -27.66 -1.61
N LYS A 34 4.39 -28.60 -1.41
CA LYS A 34 5.48 -28.93 -2.34
C LYS A 34 5.00 -29.47 -3.69
N GLN A 35 3.78 -30.00 -3.79
CA GLN A 35 3.18 -30.39 -5.06
C GLN A 35 2.82 -29.18 -5.93
N HIS A 36 2.60 -28.01 -5.34
CA HIS A 36 2.04 -26.87 -6.01
C HIS A 36 2.97 -25.65 -6.06
N MET A 37 3.88 -25.50 -5.09
CA MET A 37 4.76 -24.35 -4.99
C MET A 37 6.08 -24.69 -4.30
N ARG A 38 7.07 -23.80 -4.42
CA ARG A 38 8.35 -23.89 -3.74
C ARG A 38 8.32 -22.97 -2.53
N LEU A 39 8.33 -23.53 -1.32
CA LEU A 39 8.47 -22.74 -0.10
C LEU A 39 9.97 -22.54 0.19
N ASP A 40 10.40 -21.30 0.36
CA ASP A 40 11.77 -20.94 0.66
C ASP A 40 12.01 -20.78 2.17
N LYS A 41 10.99 -20.30 2.92
CA LYS A 41 11.11 -19.96 4.32
C LYS A 41 9.79 -20.15 5.07
N VAL A 42 9.87 -20.46 6.35
CA VAL A 42 8.74 -20.46 7.29
C VAL A 42 9.08 -19.57 8.49
N TYR A 43 8.11 -18.76 8.93
CA TYR A 43 8.13 -18.13 10.24
C TYR A 43 7.37 -19.02 11.21
N LEU A 44 8.09 -19.70 12.08
CA LEU A 44 7.57 -20.65 13.09
C LEU A 44 7.26 -19.89 14.38
N GLU A 45 6.02 -19.85 14.77
CA GLU A 45 5.57 -19.09 15.93
C GLU A 45 5.44 -19.98 17.15
N PRO A 46 6.21 -19.73 18.24
CA PRO A 46 6.02 -20.44 19.50
C PRO A 46 4.92 -19.87 20.40
N PHE A 47 4.54 -18.59 20.21
CA PHE A 47 3.57 -17.93 21.11
C PHE A 47 2.52 -17.11 20.38
N ARG A 48 1.23 -17.41 20.65
CA ARG A 48 0.05 -16.64 20.19
C ARG A 48 -1.14 -16.94 21.11
N SER A 49 -1.91 -15.93 21.47
CA SER A 49 -3.19 -16.06 22.21
C SER A 49 -3.09 -16.92 23.48
N GLY A 50 -2.00 -16.73 24.23
CA GLY A 50 -1.73 -17.47 25.47
C GLY A 50 -1.23 -18.90 25.26
N VAL A 51 -1.20 -19.43 24.04
CA VAL A 51 -0.58 -20.72 23.73
C VAL A 51 0.93 -20.52 23.63
N LEU A 52 1.70 -21.35 24.35
CA LEU A 52 3.16 -21.41 24.25
C LEU A 52 3.58 -22.84 23.91
N ALA A 53 4.19 -23.01 22.74
CA ALA A 53 4.76 -24.29 22.34
C ALA A 53 5.97 -24.63 23.20
N SER A 54 6.15 -25.93 23.52
CA SER A 54 7.35 -26.39 24.23
C SER A 54 8.58 -26.34 23.32
N HIS A 55 9.77 -26.35 23.92
CA HIS A 55 11.03 -26.44 23.19
C HIS A 55 11.03 -27.64 22.22
N ASP A 56 10.64 -28.84 22.72
CA ASP A 56 10.62 -30.05 21.89
C ASP A 56 9.70 -29.93 20.68
N GLN A 57 8.55 -29.24 20.82
CA GLN A 57 7.63 -28.99 19.71
C GLN A 57 8.20 -28.03 18.67
N VAL A 58 8.88 -26.98 19.12
CA VAL A 58 9.57 -26.05 18.22
C VAL A 58 10.66 -26.77 17.44
N GLU A 59 11.50 -27.57 18.11
CA GLU A 59 12.57 -28.34 17.47
C GLU A 59 12.05 -29.43 16.52
N LEU A 60 10.93 -30.08 16.87
CA LEU A 60 10.26 -31.03 15.97
C LEU A 60 9.85 -30.35 14.65
N CYS A 61 9.11 -29.23 14.75
CA CYS A 61 8.67 -28.49 13.57
C CYS A 61 9.84 -27.95 12.76
N ARG A 62 10.85 -27.37 13.42
CA ARG A 62 12.07 -26.88 12.79
C ARG A 62 12.74 -27.98 11.99
N ALA A 63 13.00 -29.14 12.60
CA ALA A 63 13.69 -30.25 11.96
C ALA A 63 12.98 -30.69 10.67
N VAL A 64 11.63 -30.77 10.68
CA VAL A 64 10.86 -31.14 9.48
C VAL A 64 11.03 -30.11 8.36
N PHE A 65 10.97 -28.81 8.65
CA PHE A 65 11.15 -27.79 7.62
C PHE A 65 12.59 -27.77 7.08
N GLU A 66 13.61 -27.81 7.95
CA GLU A 66 15.02 -27.80 7.55
C GLU A 66 15.43 -29.04 6.76
N GLU A 67 14.97 -30.25 7.14
CA GLU A 67 15.14 -31.50 6.38
C GLU A 67 14.54 -31.40 4.96
N ASN A 68 13.55 -30.54 4.77
CA ASN A 68 12.94 -30.26 3.47
C ASN A 68 13.57 -29.06 2.74
N GLY A 69 14.67 -28.50 3.25
CA GLY A 69 15.42 -27.40 2.64
C GLY A 69 14.73 -26.04 2.78
N ILE A 70 13.84 -25.88 3.77
CA ILE A 70 13.11 -24.64 4.05
C ILE A 70 13.79 -23.92 5.22
N GLU A 71 14.15 -22.65 5.01
CA GLU A 71 14.71 -21.78 6.05
C GLU A 71 13.69 -21.58 7.18
N VAL A 72 14.12 -21.60 8.43
CA VAL A 72 13.24 -21.41 9.58
C VAL A 72 13.62 -20.16 10.36
N ALA A 73 12.66 -19.25 10.50
CA ALA A 73 12.73 -18.08 11.37
C ALA A 73 11.64 -18.16 12.44
N GLY A 74 11.74 -17.37 13.50
CA GLY A 74 10.77 -17.31 14.58
C GLY A 74 9.64 -16.30 14.31
N GLY A 75 8.53 -16.44 15.03
CA GLY A 75 7.44 -15.46 15.02
C GLY A 75 6.84 -15.25 16.41
N ILE A 76 6.17 -14.14 16.62
CA ILE A 76 5.42 -13.87 17.85
C ILE A 76 4.21 -12.98 17.56
N THR A 77 3.07 -13.31 18.20
CA THR A 77 1.88 -12.45 18.25
C THR A 77 1.57 -12.08 19.69
N THR A 78 1.54 -10.81 20.00
CA THR A 78 1.39 -10.28 21.35
C THR A 78 -0.07 -10.19 21.80
N THR A 79 -0.75 -11.34 21.78
CA THR A 79 -2.14 -11.46 22.20
C THR A 79 -2.31 -12.47 23.33
N ILE A 80 -3.25 -12.20 24.23
CA ILE A 80 -3.63 -13.11 25.33
C ILE A 80 -5.10 -12.90 25.67
N PRO A 81 -5.95 -13.92 25.52
CA PRO A 81 -7.37 -13.83 25.84
C PRO A 81 -7.59 -13.45 27.29
N THR A 82 -8.66 -12.72 27.55
CA THR A 82 -9.11 -12.48 28.93
C THR A 82 -9.52 -13.80 29.57
N PRO A 83 -9.00 -14.17 30.76
CA PRO A 83 -9.36 -15.38 31.44
C PRO A 83 -10.87 -15.51 31.68
N ALA A 84 -11.38 -16.73 31.61
CA ALA A 84 -12.79 -17.00 31.86
C ALA A 84 -13.20 -16.53 33.29
N GLY A 85 -14.26 -15.77 33.38
CA GLY A 85 -14.77 -15.21 34.64
C GLY A 85 -14.18 -13.84 35.02
N GLU A 86 -13.22 -13.30 34.25
CA GLU A 86 -12.81 -11.91 34.36
C GLU A 86 -13.65 -11.00 33.44
N GLU A 87 -13.84 -9.74 33.82
CA GLU A 87 -14.46 -8.75 32.95
C GLU A 87 -13.61 -8.56 31.69
N PRO A 88 -14.22 -8.56 30.49
CA PRO A 88 -13.50 -8.36 29.24
C PRO A 88 -12.76 -7.02 29.28
N LYS A 89 -11.45 -7.06 29.12
CA LYS A 89 -10.65 -5.84 28.96
C LYS A 89 -10.97 -5.23 27.61
N GLN A 90 -11.23 -3.93 27.57
CA GLN A 90 -11.45 -3.19 26.32
C GLN A 90 -10.11 -3.03 25.58
N ARG A 91 -9.61 -4.13 25.02
CA ARG A 91 -8.40 -4.19 24.21
C ARG A 91 -8.77 -4.82 22.88
N LEU A 92 -8.45 -4.10 21.80
CA LEU A 92 -8.67 -4.60 20.47
C LEU A 92 -7.87 -5.91 20.28
N PHE A 93 -8.52 -6.97 19.81
CA PHE A 93 -7.93 -8.29 19.53
C PHE A 93 -7.19 -8.93 20.72
N ASP A 94 -7.55 -8.63 21.96
CA ASP A 94 -6.85 -9.16 23.15
C ASP A 94 -5.33 -8.89 23.19
N THR A 95 -4.86 -7.80 22.56
CA THR A 95 -3.44 -7.41 22.58
C THR A 95 -2.92 -7.17 23.99
N PHE A 96 -1.63 -7.29 24.19
CA PHE A 96 -1.00 -7.10 25.50
C PHE A 96 -1.25 -5.70 26.06
N CYS A 97 -1.44 -5.61 27.38
CA CYS A 97 -1.34 -4.36 28.12
C CYS A 97 0.12 -4.16 28.55
N TYR A 98 0.83 -3.26 27.91
CA TYR A 98 2.25 -3.03 28.19
C TYR A 98 2.53 -2.25 29.48
N ASN A 99 1.49 -1.87 30.26
CA ASN A 99 1.59 -1.41 31.62
C ASN A 99 1.23 -2.51 32.65
N ASP A 100 0.98 -3.73 32.22
CA ASP A 100 0.78 -4.89 33.08
C ASP A 100 2.11 -5.65 33.23
N PRO A 101 2.69 -5.71 34.46
CA PRO A 101 3.97 -6.38 34.69
C PRO A 101 4.00 -7.87 34.31
N LYS A 102 2.84 -8.55 34.36
CA LYS A 102 2.76 -9.98 33.96
C LYS A 102 2.89 -10.13 32.46
N MET A 103 2.22 -9.25 31.70
CA MET A 103 2.27 -9.27 30.23
C MET A 103 3.64 -8.86 29.70
N THR A 104 4.28 -7.84 30.29
CA THR A 104 5.62 -7.43 29.90
C THR A 104 6.68 -8.47 30.29
N ALA A 105 6.52 -9.16 31.43
CA ALA A 105 7.39 -10.28 31.80
C ALA A 105 7.25 -11.45 30.80
N LYS A 106 6.01 -11.77 30.36
CA LYS A 106 5.78 -12.79 29.33
C LYS A 106 6.41 -12.39 27.99
N LEU A 107 6.31 -11.13 27.59
CA LEU A 107 6.96 -10.64 26.38
C LEU A 107 8.49 -10.82 26.43
N LYS A 108 9.13 -10.46 27.54
CA LYS A 108 10.55 -10.69 27.74
C LYS A 108 10.93 -12.18 27.66
N GLU A 109 10.16 -13.04 28.34
CA GLU A 109 10.37 -14.50 28.31
C GLU A 109 10.35 -15.03 26.87
N VAL A 110 9.31 -14.69 26.10
CA VAL A 110 9.16 -15.17 24.73
C VAL A 110 10.23 -14.58 23.80
N CYS A 111 10.58 -13.29 23.94
CA CYS A 111 11.63 -12.69 23.12
C CYS A 111 13.02 -13.26 23.44
N SER A 112 13.33 -13.58 24.72
CA SER A 112 14.55 -14.33 25.06
C SER A 112 14.56 -15.70 24.41
N PHE A 113 13.46 -16.46 24.53
CA PHE A 113 13.31 -17.76 23.89
C PHE A 113 13.53 -17.69 22.37
N LEU A 114 12.93 -16.69 21.69
CA LEU A 114 13.13 -16.49 20.26
C LEU A 114 14.59 -16.19 19.91
N GLY A 115 15.27 -15.36 20.70
CA GLY A 115 16.70 -15.08 20.51
C GLY A 115 17.58 -16.33 20.69
N GLU A 116 17.25 -17.19 21.65
CA GLU A 116 17.98 -18.46 21.90
C GLU A 116 17.84 -19.46 20.75
N HIS A 117 16.64 -19.50 20.12
CA HIS A 117 16.30 -20.56 19.17
C HIS A 117 16.37 -20.14 17.71
N PHE A 118 16.33 -18.85 17.38
CA PHE A 118 16.26 -18.38 15.99
C PHE A 118 17.30 -17.29 15.70
N ASN A 119 17.85 -17.31 14.49
CA ASN A 119 18.73 -16.25 13.99
C ASN A 119 17.95 -15.02 13.48
N GLU A 120 16.65 -15.20 13.29
CA GLU A 120 15.73 -14.16 12.85
C GLU A 120 14.34 -14.44 13.41
N PHE A 121 13.60 -13.40 13.79
CA PHE A 121 12.18 -13.54 14.06
C PHE A 121 11.39 -12.27 13.70
N ILE A 122 10.08 -12.45 13.48
CA ILE A 122 9.14 -11.37 13.18
C ILE A 122 8.14 -11.19 14.32
N ILE A 123 7.81 -9.94 14.62
CA ILE A 123 6.69 -9.57 15.47
C ILE A 123 5.51 -9.19 14.57
N ASP A 124 4.40 -9.93 14.75
CA ASP A 124 3.14 -9.70 14.04
C ASP A 124 2.51 -8.34 14.39
N ASP A 125 1.63 -7.84 13.53
CA ASP A 125 0.98 -6.53 13.67
C ASP A 125 -0.01 -6.39 14.85
N PHE A 126 -0.07 -7.37 15.73
CA PHE A 126 -0.69 -7.23 17.05
C PHE A 126 0.23 -6.59 18.09
N PHE A 127 1.41 -6.09 17.69
CA PHE A 127 2.35 -5.38 18.55
C PHE A 127 1.98 -3.89 18.65
N PHE A 128 0.79 -3.61 19.21
CA PHE A 128 0.25 -2.27 19.42
C PHE A 128 -0.54 -2.18 20.72
N THR A 129 -1.01 -1.01 21.09
CA THR A 129 -1.85 -0.82 22.27
C THR A 129 -2.98 0.18 22.04
N ASN A 130 -4.19 -0.21 22.45
CA ASN A 130 -5.32 0.70 22.66
C ASN A 130 -5.86 0.63 24.10
N CYS A 131 -5.12 0.00 25.00
CA CYS A 131 -5.53 -0.24 26.38
C CYS A 131 -5.76 1.08 27.14
N THR A 132 -6.89 1.16 27.84
CA THR A 132 -7.29 2.32 28.67
C THR A 132 -7.54 1.96 30.14
N CYS A 133 -6.95 0.86 30.64
CA CYS A 133 -7.05 0.45 32.03
C CYS A 133 -6.41 1.52 32.98
N ASP A 134 -6.64 1.40 34.26
CA ASP A 134 -6.16 2.38 35.24
C ASP A 134 -4.62 2.54 35.23
N ALA A 135 -3.87 1.48 34.98
CA ALA A 135 -2.42 1.55 34.84
C ALA A 135 -2.01 2.37 33.61
N CYS A 136 -2.70 2.16 32.48
CA CYS A 136 -2.48 2.94 31.26
C CYS A 136 -2.89 4.40 31.41
N ARG A 137 -4.03 4.69 32.07
CA ARG A 137 -4.46 6.06 32.36
C ARG A 137 -3.42 6.79 33.22
N ARG A 138 -2.97 6.17 34.32
CA ARG A 138 -1.91 6.76 35.15
C ARG A 138 -0.60 6.98 34.39
N GLY A 139 -0.23 6.05 33.52
CA GLY A 139 0.95 6.17 32.64
C GLY A 139 0.83 7.36 31.70
N ARG A 140 -0.32 7.48 30.99
CA ARG A 140 -0.61 8.62 30.11
C ARG A 140 -0.60 9.94 30.87
N ASP A 141 -1.31 10.03 32.01
CA ASP A 141 -1.45 11.29 32.75
C ASP A 141 -0.08 11.77 33.26
N ARG A 142 0.77 10.87 33.72
CA ARG A 142 2.14 11.19 34.11
C ARG A 142 2.95 11.69 32.91
N PHE A 143 2.96 10.95 31.79
CA PHE A 143 3.67 11.33 30.57
C PHE A 143 3.21 12.70 30.06
N ASN A 144 1.88 12.92 29.96
CA ASN A 144 1.32 14.18 29.49
C ASN A 144 1.73 15.35 30.40
N SER A 145 1.73 15.14 31.73
CA SER A 145 2.18 16.16 32.70
C SER A 145 3.67 16.50 32.50
N GLU A 146 4.52 15.49 32.31
CA GLU A 146 5.96 15.66 32.08
C GLU A 146 6.26 16.37 30.75
N GLN A 147 5.43 16.14 29.72
CA GLN A 147 5.57 16.75 28.40
C GLN A 147 4.78 18.05 28.21
N GLY A 148 4.05 18.52 29.23
CA GLY A 148 3.21 19.71 29.14
C GLY A 148 1.99 19.57 28.23
N ILE A 149 1.51 18.35 27.98
CA ILE A 149 0.33 18.03 27.16
C ILE A 149 -0.91 18.17 28.04
N THR A 150 -1.83 19.07 27.67
CA THR A 150 -3.00 19.43 28.50
C THR A 150 -4.33 18.90 27.95
N ASP A 151 -4.37 18.41 26.72
CA ASP A 151 -5.59 17.93 26.05
C ASP A 151 -5.97 16.47 26.39
N GLY A 152 -5.17 15.79 27.22
CA GLY A 152 -5.40 14.40 27.61
C GLY A 152 -5.15 13.38 26.49
N SER A 153 -4.41 13.77 25.44
CA SER A 153 -4.11 12.95 24.27
C SER A 153 -3.47 11.59 24.63
N TRP A 154 -3.86 10.55 23.92
CA TRP A 154 -3.27 9.22 23.99
C TRP A 154 -2.14 9.00 22.99
N GLN A 155 -2.13 9.73 21.89
CA GLN A 155 -1.23 9.47 20.75
C GLN A 155 0.24 9.55 21.14
N ALA A 156 0.69 10.70 21.65
CA ALA A 156 2.09 10.89 22.04
C ALA A 156 2.55 9.87 23.10
N TYR A 157 1.68 9.59 24.09
CA TYR A 157 1.95 8.58 25.11
C TYR A 157 2.10 7.16 24.52
N ARG A 158 1.21 6.76 23.61
CA ARG A 158 1.27 5.42 23.00
C ARG A 158 2.49 5.27 22.10
N LEU A 159 2.84 6.31 21.34
CA LEU A 159 4.05 6.31 20.51
C LEU A 159 5.33 6.14 21.38
N ASP A 160 5.43 6.88 22.50
CA ASP A 160 6.54 6.74 23.46
C ASP A 160 6.54 5.38 24.15
N LEU A 161 5.37 4.93 24.63
CA LEU A 161 5.23 3.63 25.27
C LEU A 161 5.71 2.49 24.37
N MET A 162 5.24 2.45 23.13
CA MET A 162 5.59 1.36 22.20
C MET A 162 7.05 1.41 21.76
N GLN A 163 7.66 2.60 21.70
CA GLN A 163 9.10 2.73 21.48
C GLN A 163 9.88 2.11 22.67
N ARG A 164 9.56 2.46 23.90
CA ARG A 164 10.20 1.89 25.11
C ARG A 164 9.96 0.39 25.22
N VAL A 165 8.76 -0.09 24.92
CA VAL A 165 8.44 -1.53 24.91
C VAL A 165 9.29 -2.26 23.88
N SER A 166 9.47 -1.68 22.69
CA SER A 166 10.34 -2.24 21.66
C SER A 166 11.76 -2.42 22.18
N GLU A 167 12.33 -1.39 22.78
CA GLU A 167 13.71 -1.41 23.28
C GLU A 167 13.89 -2.34 24.50
N GLU A 168 13.04 -2.19 25.53
CA GLU A 168 13.25 -2.83 26.84
C GLU A 168 12.72 -4.27 26.92
N PHE A 169 11.63 -4.57 26.18
CA PHE A 169 10.92 -5.84 26.33
C PHE A 169 11.03 -6.77 25.11
N VAL A 170 11.50 -6.25 23.97
CA VAL A 170 11.72 -7.04 22.75
C VAL A 170 13.20 -7.12 22.43
N ILE A 171 13.83 -6.00 22.07
CA ILE A 171 15.20 -5.96 21.56
C ILE A 171 16.20 -6.38 22.63
N ALA A 172 16.14 -5.79 23.82
CA ALA A 172 17.11 -6.06 24.87
C ALA A 172 17.13 -7.55 25.31
N PRO A 173 15.99 -8.22 25.61
CA PRO A 173 16.04 -9.63 26.00
C PRO A 173 16.43 -10.56 24.84
N ALA A 174 16.00 -10.29 23.62
CA ALA A 174 16.37 -11.10 22.45
C ALA A 174 17.87 -10.99 22.14
N LYS A 175 18.41 -9.76 22.10
CA LYS A 175 19.86 -9.53 21.85
C LYS A 175 20.74 -9.98 23.02
N ALA A 176 20.24 -10.04 24.25
CA ALA A 176 20.95 -10.64 25.38
C ALA A 176 21.11 -12.16 25.24
N ALA A 177 20.10 -12.83 24.66
CA ALA A 177 20.14 -14.26 24.35
C ALA A 177 21.01 -14.55 23.11
N ASN A 178 20.88 -13.74 22.05
CA ASN A 178 21.67 -13.87 20.83
C ASN A 178 21.95 -12.46 20.27
N PRO A 179 23.17 -11.93 20.40
CA PRO A 179 23.52 -10.60 19.90
C PRO A 179 23.30 -10.39 18.40
N ASP A 180 23.38 -11.47 17.62
CA ASP A 180 23.30 -11.45 16.16
C ASP A 180 21.87 -11.67 15.62
N VAL A 181 20.88 -11.95 16.50
CA VAL A 181 19.50 -12.18 16.07
C VAL A 181 18.94 -10.97 15.34
N LYS A 182 18.31 -11.19 14.18
CA LYS A 182 17.62 -10.16 13.41
C LYS A 182 16.15 -10.10 13.83
N ILE A 183 15.65 -8.91 14.05
CA ILE A 183 14.28 -8.71 14.55
C ILE A 183 13.53 -7.79 13.60
N THR A 184 12.45 -8.33 13.05
CA THR A 184 11.56 -7.65 12.10
C THR A 184 10.27 -7.25 12.78
N ILE A 185 9.81 -6.02 12.59
CA ILE A 185 8.48 -5.56 13.00
C ILE A 185 7.53 -5.51 11.80
N LYS A 186 6.35 -6.13 11.91
CA LYS A 186 5.29 -5.99 10.91
C LYS A 186 4.40 -4.79 11.26
N TYR A 187 4.16 -3.96 10.26
CA TYR A 187 3.15 -2.89 10.32
C TYR A 187 1.89 -3.32 9.57
N PRO A 188 0.70 -3.08 10.16
CA PRO A 188 -0.56 -3.42 9.53
C PRO A 188 -0.91 -2.48 8.36
N ASN A 189 -1.99 -2.81 7.68
CA ASN A 189 -2.48 -2.06 6.53
C ASN A 189 -3.27 -0.77 6.89
N TRP A 190 -3.51 -0.46 8.15
CA TRP A 190 -4.20 0.77 8.60
C TRP A 190 -3.24 1.91 8.95
N ALA A 191 -2.41 2.31 7.98
CA ALA A 191 -1.34 3.31 8.19
C ALA A 191 -1.84 4.68 8.66
N GLU A 192 -3.08 5.03 8.38
CA GLU A 192 -3.74 6.29 8.75
C GLU A 192 -3.97 6.46 10.26
N SER A 193 -3.89 5.36 11.02
CA SER A 193 -4.16 5.36 12.46
C SER A 193 -3.02 4.79 13.32
N TYR A 194 -1.81 4.70 12.80
CA TYR A 194 -0.66 4.18 13.54
C TYR A 194 -0.44 4.89 14.87
N GLN A 195 -0.54 6.22 14.90
CA GLN A 195 -0.36 7.02 16.13
C GLN A 195 -1.44 6.73 17.19
N GLU A 196 -2.63 6.29 16.78
CA GLU A 196 -3.72 5.94 17.72
C GLU A 196 -3.41 4.64 18.49
N THR A 197 -2.59 3.79 17.92
CA THR A 197 -2.24 2.47 18.44
C THR A 197 -0.78 2.36 18.87
N GLY A 198 0.00 3.42 18.68
CA GLY A 198 1.39 3.50 19.11
C GLY A 198 2.40 2.92 18.12
N TYR A 199 1.99 2.59 16.89
CA TYR A 199 2.95 2.29 15.84
C TYR A 199 3.74 3.56 15.49
N ASN A 200 5.06 3.46 15.56
CA ASN A 200 5.97 4.57 15.35
C ASN A 200 7.10 4.20 14.37
N PRO A 201 6.78 4.01 13.08
CA PRO A 201 7.76 3.56 12.10
C PRO A 201 9.01 4.44 12.04
N ALA A 202 8.84 5.77 12.17
CA ALA A 202 9.93 6.73 12.14
C ALA A 202 10.99 6.51 13.25
N GLN A 203 10.57 6.03 14.42
CA GLN A 203 11.47 5.77 15.54
C GLN A 203 11.81 4.27 15.65
N GLN A 204 10.84 3.38 15.52
CA GLN A 204 11.02 1.93 15.66
C GLN A 204 12.02 1.38 14.63
N ARG A 205 12.10 1.94 13.42
CA ARG A 205 13.16 1.58 12.43
C ARG A 205 14.60 1.77 12.95
N LYS A 206 14.80 2.51 14.05
CA LYS A 206 16.15 2.71 14.64
C LYS A 206 16.55 1.59 15.58
N VAL A 207 15.60 0.75 15.98
CA VAL A 207 15.80 -0.33 16.95
C VAL A 207 15.55 -1.73 16.38
N PHE A 208 14.65 -1.85 15.40
CA PHE A 208 14.46 -3.09 14.64
C PHE A 208 15.45 -3.19 13.47
N ASP A 209 15.74 -4.40 13.01
CA ASP A 209 16.65 -4.65 11.88
C ASP A 209 15.94 -4.51 10.53
N GLN A 210 14.64 -4.79 10.48
CA GLN A 210 13.80 -4.74 9.28
C GLN A 210 12.36 -4.37 9.62
N VAL A 211 11.62 -3.93 8.61
CA VAL A 211 10.16 -3.77 8.64
C VAL A 211 9.51 -4.82 7.73
N TYR A 212 8.26 -5.13 7.99
CA TYR A 212 7.41 -5.98 7.16
C TYR A 212 6.05 -5.31 7.00
N THR A 213 5.41 -5.50 5.86
CA THR A 213 4.21 -4.74 5.48
C THR A 213 3.00 -5.64 5.42
N GLY A 214 1.92 -5.27 6.12
CA GLY A 214 0.60 -5.87 5.93
C GLY A 214 0.04 -5.47 4.56
N THR A 215 -0.26 -6.45 3.71
CA THR A 215 -0.79 -6.24 2.36
C THR A 215 -2.13 -6.96 2.14
N GLU A 216 -2.78 -7.34 3.22
CA GLU A 216 -4.08 -8.00 3.27
C GLU A 216 -5.22 -7.00 3.05
N THR A 217 -5.52 -6.65 1.81
CA THR A 217 -6.62 -5.73 1.45
C THR A 217 -7.97 -6.43 1.35
N ARG A 218 -7.97 -7.76 1.18
CA ARG A 218 -9.18 -8.60 1.23
C ARG A 218 -10.28 -8.17 0.26
N ASP A 219 -11.54 -8.40 0.60
CA ASP A 219 -12.68 -7.93 -0.18
C ASP A 219 -13.11 -6.54 0.28
N TYR A 220 -12.97 -5.55 -0.60
CA TYR A 220 -13.35 -4.16 -0.34
C TYR A 220 -14.83 -3.99 0.05
N VAL A 221 -15.73 -4.80 -0.53
CA VAL A 221 -17.18 -4.61 -0.38
C VAL A 221 -17.69 -5.14 0.95
N THR A 222 -17.13 -6.23 1.44
CA THR A 222 -17.69 -7.03 2.54
C THR A 222 -16.87 -6.98 3.82
N THR A 223 -15.65 -6.47 3.78
CA THR A 223 -14.86 -6.24 5.00
C THR A 223 -15.23 -4.93 5.67
N ASP A 224 -15.14 -4.86 6.98
CA ASP A 224 -15.41 -3.64 7.75
C ASP A 224 -14.40 -2.50 7.47
N GLN A 225 -13.23 -2.85 6.96
CA GLN A 225 -12.17 -1.88 6.67
C GLN A 225 -12.37 -1.14 5.34
N HIS A 226 -13.02 -1.73 4.35
CA HIS A 226 -13.26 -1.16 3.02
C HIS A 226 -11.99 -0.58 2.35
N LEU A 227 -10.86 -1.30 2.47
CA LEU A 227 -9.57 -0.82 1.97
C LEU A 227 -9.49 -0.90 0.43
N PRO A 228 -9.05 0.16 -0.26
CA PRO A 228 -8.78 0.09 -1.69
C PRO A 228 -7.60 -0.86 -1.96
N ARG A 229 -7.76 -1.74 -2.93
CA ARG A 229 -6.82 -2.86 -3.18
C ARG A 229 -5.41 -2.41 -3.58
N TYR A 230 -5.27 -1.24 -4.22
CA TYR A 230 -3.97 -0.66 -4.55
C TYR A 230 -3.07 -0.43 -3.33
N LEU A 231 -3.64 -0.36 -2.12
CA LEU A 231 -2.92 -0.22 -0.86
C LEU A 231 -1.86 -1.30 -0.65
N SER A 232 -2.12 -2.54 -1.11
CA SER A 232 -1.12 -3.63 -1.07
C SER A 232 0.19 -3.25 -1.80
N TYR A 233 0.14 -2.40 -2.82
CA TYR A 233 1.31 -1.91 -3.54
C TYR A 233 1.85 -0.60 -2.93
N SER A 234 0.99 0.37 -2.67
CA SER A 234 1.42 1.70 -2.23
C SER A 234 2.10 1.67 -0.86
N LEU A 235 1.59 0.86 0.07
CA LEU A 235 2.17 0.71 1.41
C LEU A 235 3.54 0.01 1.36
N MET A 236 3.72 -0.95 0.45
CA MET A 236 5.04 -1.53 0.17
C MET A 236 6.03 -0.47 -0.29
N THR A 237 5.62 0.42 -1.21
CA THR A 237 6.48 1.52 -1.68
C THR A 237 6.77 2.54 -0.59
N TYR A 238 5.81 2.80 0.30
CA TYR A 238 5.99 3.68 1.45
C TYR A 238 7.10 3.20 2.38
N PHE A 239 7.07 1.94 2.80
CA PHE A 239 8.09 1.38 3.68
C PHE A 239 9.44 1.20 2.99
N GLU A 240 9.47 0.86 1.70
CA GLU A 240 10.74 0.81 0.95
C GLU A 240 11.35 2.21 0.82
N ASN A 241 10.55 3.25 0.58
CA ASN A 241 11.03 4.63 0.53
C ASN A 241 11.38 5.20 1.92
N MET A 242 10.76 4.69 2.98
CA MET A 242 11.11 5.06 4.36
C MET A 242 12.48 4.53 4.75
N TRP A 243 12.77 3.28 4.41
CA TRP A 243 13.99 2.60 4.80
C TRP A 243 14.48 1.67 3.68
N PRO A 244 15.15 2.24 2.65
CA PRO A 244 15.53 1.50 1.45
C PRO A 244 16.34 0.24 1.75
N GLY A 245 15.89 -0.88 1.19
CA GLY A 245 16.52 -2.18 1.37
C GLY A 245 16.22 -2.88 2.70
N HIS A 246 15.39 -2.32 3.57
CA HIS A 246 15.01 -2.91 4.86
C HIS A 246 13.53 -3.31 4.96
N ASN A 247 12.73 -3.12 3.90
CA ASN A 247 11.43 -3.75 3.82
C ASN A 247 11.62 -5.23 3.45
N GLY A 248 11.37 -6.13 4.41
CA GLY A 248 11.55 -7.58 4.27
C GLY A 248 10.56 -8.18 3.27
N GLY A 249 9.31 -7.70 3.26
CA GLY A 249 8.29 -8.24 2.38
C GLY A 249 6.87 -7.79 2.70
N GLY A 250 5.92 -8.40 2.01
CA GLY A 250 4.50 -8.19 2.22
C GLY A 250 3.79 -9.46 2.65
N TRP A 251 2.84 -9.29 3.53
CA TRP A 251 2.06 -10.33 4.18
C TRP A 251 0.60 -10.23 3.75
N PHE A 252 0.05 -11.28 3.16
CA PHE A 252 -1.34 -11.37 2.72
C PHE A 252 -2.02 -12.63 3.25
N ASP A 253 -3.35 -12.64 3.31
CA ASP A 253 -4.11 -13.69 3.96
C ASP A 253 -5.34 -14.17 3.16
N PRO A 254 -5.92 -15.35 3.51
CA PRO A 254 -7.08 -15.91 2.84
C PRO A 254 -8.43 -15.50 3.45
N TYR A 255 -8.45 -14.55 4.38
CA TYR A 255 -9.66 -14.20 5.13
C TYR A 255 -10.54 -13.19 4.38
N ASP A 256 -11.84 -13.23 4.64
CA ASP A 256 -12.84 -12.28 4.14
C ASP A 256 -12.76 -12.05 2.63
N LEU A 257 -12.66 -13.15 1.87
CA LEU A 257 -12.58 -13.18 0.41
C LEU A 257 -13.79 -13.92 -0.18
N HIS A 258 -14.37 -13.37 -1.25
CA HIS A 258 -15.53 -13.97 -1.93
C HIS A 258 -15.15 -14.77 -3.16
N VAL A 259 -14.07 -14.38 -3.83
CA VAL A 259 -13.58 -15.04 -5.03
C VAL A 259 -12.08 -15.31 -4.93
N MET A 260 -11.62 -16.35 -5.63
CA MET A 260 -10.22 -16.78 -5.62
C MET A 260 -9.28 -15.67 -6.11
N GLU A 261 -9.72 -14.90 -7.08
CA GLU A 261 -8.94 -13.83 -7.69
C GLU A 261 -8.52 -12.78 -6.66
N GLN A 262 -9.34 -12.50 -5.64
CA GLN A 262 -8.98 -11.55 -4.58
C GLN A 262 -7.78 -12.04 -3.73
N TYR A 263 -7.65 -13.36 -3.54
CA TYR A 263 -6.47 -13.93 -2.88
C TYR A 263 -5.22 -13.78 -3.75
N LEU A 264 -5.33 -14.09 -5.03
CA LEU A 264 -4.22 -13.96 -5.99
C LEU A 264 -3.80 -12.50 -6.18
N GLU A 265 -4.76 -11.60 -6.20
CA GLU A 265 -4.56 -10.17 -6.37
C GLU A 265 -3.69 -9.56 -5.26
N GLN A 266 -3.90 -9.93 -4.00
CA GLN A 266 -3.05 -9.48 -2.89
C GLN A 266 -1.58 -9.85 -3.15
N ALA A 267 -1.32 -11.08 -3.62
CA ALA A 267 0.02 -11.52 -3.97
C ALA A 267 0.61 -10.73 -5.16
N TYR A 268 -0.20 -10.47 -6.21
CA TYR A 268 0.25 -9.72 -7.39
C TYR A 268 0.61 -8.29 -7.03
N LEU A 269 -0.29 -7.56 -6.36
CA LEU A 269 -0.08 -6.17 -5.99
C LEU A 269 1.12 -6.01 -5.04
N THR A 270 1.28 -6.93 -4.10
CA THR A 270 2.48 -6.99 -3.25
C THR A 270 3.74 -7.17 -4.10
N ALA A 271 3.73 -8.15 -5.02
CA ALA A 271 4.88 -8.50 -5.85
C ALA A 271 5.29 -7.40 -6.82
N PHE A 272 4.36 -6.58 -7.33
CA PHE A 272 4.67 -5.48 -8.25
C PHE A 272 5.57 -4.40 -7.62
N SER A 273 5.64 -4.32 -6.29
CA SER A 273 6.61 -3.49 -5.57
C SER A 273 8.03 -4.06 -5.55
N LYS A 274 8.25 -5.30 -6.03
CA LYS A 274 9.50 -6.06 -5.98
C LYS A 274 10.02 -6.32 -4.56
N PRO A 275 9.22 -6.97 -3.69
CA PRO A 275 9.62 -7.29 -2.33
C PRO A 275 10.72 -8.37 -2.30
N LYS A 276 11.42 -8.50 -1.17
CA LYS A 276 12.32 -9.63 -0.91
C LYS A 276 11.56 -10.93 -0.64
N GLU A 277 10.44 -10.83 0.06
CA GLU A 277 9.61 -11.95 0.46
C GLU A 277 8.13 -11.70 0.15
N LEU A 278 7.44 -12.76 -0.26
CA LEU A 278 5.98 -12.84 -0.35
C LEU A 278 5.51 -13.81 0.73
N MET A 279 4.82 -13.31 1.76
CA MET A 279 4.38 -14.13 2.89
C MET A 279 2.89 -14.43 2.84
N MET A 280 2.57 -15.71 2.84
CA MET A 280 1.22 -16.23 2.98
C MET A 280 0.88 -16.44 4.46
N PHE A 281 -0.19 -15.89 4.94
CA PHE A 281 -0.76 -16.21 6.24
C PHE A 281 -1.97 -17.12 6.06
N CYS A 282 -2.10 -18.21 6.77
CA CYS A 282 -1.10 -18.99 7.47
C CYS A 282 -1.12 -20.44 6.97
N PHE A 283 -0.07 -21.20 7.23
CA PHE A 283 0.06 -22.60 6.81
C PHE A 283 -1.20 -23.43 7.12
N GLN A 284 -1.68 -23.36 8.38
CA GLN A 284 -2.83 -24.16 8.85
C GLN A 284 -4.15 -23.82 8.17
N SER A 285 -4.36 -22.58 7.74
CA SER A 285 -5.57 -22.15 7.03
C SER A 285 -5.50 -22.36 5.52
N LEU A 286 -4.32 -22.66 4.99
CA LEU A 286 -4.07 -22.84 3.56
C LEU A 286 -3.96 -24.30 3.16
N VAL A 287 -3.49 -25.18 4.05
CA VAL A 287 -3.35 -26.62 3.77
C VAL A 287 -4.69 -27.21 3.33
N ASP A 288 -4.65 -28.09 2.32
CA ASP A 288 -5.79 -28.75 1.69
C ASP A 288 -6.84 -27.79 1.09
N THR A 289 -6.49 -26.53 0.80
CA THR A 289 -7.37 -25.57 0.12
C THR A 289 -6.95 -25.34 -1.33
N MET A 290 -7.92 -24.90 -2.16
CA MET A 290 -7.65 -24.53 -3.56
C MET A 290 -6.78 -23.28 -3.72
N ARG A 291 -6.53 -22.51 -2.68
CA ARG A 291 -5.69 -21.30 -2.72
C ARG A 291 -4.23 -21.65 -3.01
N VAL A 292 -3.73 -22.75 -2.46
CA VAL A 292 -2.36 -23.21 -2.67
C VAL A 292 -2.09 -23.58 -4.13
N PRO A 293 -2.84 -24.50 -4.79
CA PRO A 293 -2.63 -24.79 -6.21
C PRO A 293 -2.89 -23.58 -7.12
N ALA A 294 -3.91 -22.74 -6.80
CA ALA A 294 -4.21 -21.56 -7.60
C ALA A 294 -3.06 -20.53 -7.58
N LEU A 295 -2.52 -20.22 -6.41
CA LEU A 295 -1.38 -19.34 -6.28
C LEU A 295 -0.12 -19.98 -6.90
N GLY A 296 0.14 -21.24 -6.61
CA GLY A 296 1.31 -21.97 -7.14
C GLY A 296 1.38 -21.96 -8.66
N PHE A 297 0.23 -22.07 -9.35
CA PHE A 297 0.15 -21.94 -10.81
C PHE A 297 0.60 -20.57 -11.34
N GLN A 298 0.42 -19.50 -10.54
CA GLN A 298 0.75 -18.13 -10.95
C GLN A 298 2.18 -17.72 -10.61
N LEU A 299 2.83 -18.36 -9.64
CA LEU A 299 4.10 -17.88 -9.10
C LEU A 299 5.25 -17.89 -10.11
N ASP A 300 5.36 -18.89 -10.98
CA ASP A 300 6.40 -18.93 -12.01
C ASP A 300 6.21 -17.80 -13.02
N ARG A 301 4.96 -17.50 -13.41
CA ARG A 301 4.63 -16.37 -14.30
C ARG A 301 4.91 -15.03 -13.63
N LEU A 302 4.63 -14.93 -12.32
CA LEU A 302 4.90 -13.74 -11.54
C LEU A 302 6.40 -13.48 -11.44
N ASP A 303 7.19 -14.51 -11.13
CA ASP A 303 8.66 -14.45 -11.10
C ASP A 303 9.25 -14.02 -12.46
N GLU A 304 8.78 -14.63 -13.56
CA GLU A 304 9.17 -14.24 -14.93
C GLU A 304 8.80 -12.77 -15.23
N THR A 305 7.63 -12.31 -14.78
CA THR A 305 7.20 -10.92 -14.96
C THR A 305 8.14 -9.95 -14.25
N LEU A 306 8.53 -10.27 -13.03
CA LEU A 306 9.43 -9.42 -12.22
C LEU A 306 10.87 -9.39 -12.76
N ASP A 307 11.32 -10.37 -13.54
CA ASP A 307 12.60 -10.31 -14.25
C ASP A 307 12.66 -9.13 -15.23
N HIS A 308 11.53 -8.79 -15.83
CA HIS A 308 11.43 -7.70 -16.79
C HIS A 308 11.15 -6.35 -16.15
N ALA A 309 10.58 -6.33 -14.95
CA ALA A 309 10.26 -5.09 -14.24
C ALA A 309 11.51 -4.43 -13.65
N GLY A 310 11.66 -3.13 -13.89
CA GLY A 310 12.68 -2.29 -13.26
C GLY A 310 12.33 -1.92 -11.81
N LYS A 311 12.86 -0.81 -11.33
CA LYS A 311 12.48 -0.22 -10.04
C LYS A 311 11.14 0.52 -10.21
N PRO A 312 10.18 0.37 -9.28
CA PRO A 312 8.93 1.11 -9.31
C PRO A 312 9.14 2.63 -9.33
N ILE A 313 8.44 3.33 -10.23
CA ILE A 313 8.37 4.79 -10.29
C ILE A 313 6.92 5.25 -10.39
N GLY A 314 6.63 6.49 -9.97
CA GLY A 314 5.26 6.98 -9.96
C GLY A 314 5.14 8.46 -9.63
N ILE A 315 3.91 8.93 -9.55
CA ILE A 315 3.55 10.17 -8.89
C ILE A 315 3.85 9.99 -7.41
N ASN A 316 4.74 10.80 -6.85
CA ASN A 316 5.18 10.65 -5.47
C ASN A 316 4.16 11.26 -4.50
N CYS A 317 3.38 10.41 -3.83
CA CYS A 317 2.47 10.84 -2.78
C CYS A 317 3.24 11.03 -1.47
N TYR A 318 3.24 12.26 -0.95
CA TYR A 318 3.91 12.60 0.30
C TYR A 318 2.99 12.36 1.49
N LEU A 319 3.33 11.39 2.31
CA LEU A 319 2.62 11.00 3.53
C LEU A 319 3.58 11.10 4.73
N PRO A 320 3.68 12.27 5.40
CA PRO A 320 4.54 12.43 6.58
C PRO A 320 4.22 11.42 7.68
N ASP A 321 5.19 11.11 8.52
CA ASP A 321 4.97 10.25 9.68
C ASP A 321 3.84 10.78 10.57
N ASN A 322 2.97 9.88 11.03
CA ASN A 322 1.82 10.16 11.89
C ASN A 322 0.78 11.13 11.29
N ALA A 323 0.75 11.27 9.98
CA ALA A 323 -0.23 12.10 9.29
C ALA A 323 -1.60 11.41 9.19
N GLN A 324 -2.65 12.23 9.09
CA GLN A 324 -4.06 11.82 8.95
C GLN A 324 -4.80 12.73 7.98
N GLY A 325 -5.88 12.21 7.42
CA GLY A 325 -6.83 12.95 6.60
C GLY A 325 -6.72 12.64 5.12
N GLU A 326 -7.85 12.57 4.46
CA GLU A 326 -8.01 12.02 3.10
C GLU A 326 -7.39 10.62 2.98
N ASP A 327 -7.65 9.79 3.98
CA ASP A 327 -7.04 8.49 4.17
C ASP A 327 -7.31 7.58 2.95
N ASN A 328 -6.25 6.97 2.44
CA ASN A 328 -6.25 6.11 1.26
C ASN A 328 -6.68 6.78 -0.07
N ILE A 329 -6.81 8.10 -0.17
CA ILE A 329 -7.17 8.73 -1.45
C ILE A 329 -6.17 8.41 -2.56
N GLN A 330 -4.89 8.30 -2.25
CA GLN A 330 -3.83 7.90 -3.18
C GLN A 330 -4.09 6.49 -3.74
N ASP A 331 -4.67 5.59 -2.95
CA ASP A 331 -4.94 4.22 -3.35
C ASP A 331 -6.18 4.14 -4.24
N PHE A 332 -7.22 4.94 -3.96
CA PHE A 332 -8.35 5.10 -4.86
C PHE A 332 -7.93 5.69 -6.21
N LEU A 333 -6.99 6.65 -6.21
CA LEU A 333 -6.40 7.19 -7.45
C LEU A 333 -5.55 6.12 -8.17
N GLY A 334 -4.81 5.28 -7.44
CA GLY A 334 -4.09 4.15 -7.99
C GLY A 334 -5.01 3.16 -8.70
N MET A 335 -6.17 2.84 -8.11
CA MET A 335 -7.19 1.96 -8.69
C MET A 335 -7.79 2.53 -9.99
N VAL A 336 -7.77 3.83 -10.19
CA VAL A 336 -8.21 4.46 -11.45
C VAL A 336 -7.04 4.84 -12.36
N GLY A 337 -5.91 4.15 -12.25
CA GLY A 337 -4.81 4.16 -13.23
C GLY A 337 -3.81 5.31 -13.10
N PHE A 338 -3.75 6.00 -11.96
CA PHE A 338 -2.61 6.83 -11.64
C PHE A 338 -1.50 5.95 -11.05
N PRO A 339 -0.30 5.90 -11.63
CA PRO A 339 0.82 5.17 -11.03
C PRO A 339 1.34 5.96 -9.82
N ILE A 340 0.92 5.55 -8.62
CA ILE A 340 1.27 6.22 -7.35
C ILE A 340 2.36 5.44 -6.63
N VAL A 341 3.36 6.13 -6.12
CA VAL A 341 4.32 5.62 -5.13
C VAL A 341 4.32 6.52 -3.90
N CYS A 342 4.30 5.91 -2.70
CA CYS A 342 4.19 6.66 -1.45
C CYS A 342 5.57 6.86 -0.81
N THR A 343 5.75 7.97 -0.08
CA THR A 343 6.99 8.30 0.62
C THR A 343 6.71 9.13 1.87
N PRO A 344 7.40 8.86 3.01
CA PRO A 344 7.32 9.70 4.21
C PRO A 344 8.20 10.95 4.14
N TYR A 345 8.99 11.10 3.08
CA TYR A 345 9.89 12.25 2.88
C TYR A 345 9.40 13.12 1.73
N PHE A 346 9.49 14.45 1.90
CA PHE A 346 9.13 15.37 0.82
C PHE A 346 9.98 15.10 -0.41
N PRO A 347 9.37 14.76 -1.56
CA PRO A 347 10.10 14.27 -2.74
C PRO A 347 10.59 15.41 -3.65
N GLU A 348 11.57 16.18 -3.19
CA GLU A 348 12.09 17.40 -3.86
C GLU A 348 12.51 17.19 -5.32
N LYS A 349 12.95 16.00 -5.68
CA LYS A 349 13.47 15.68 -7.03
C LYS A 349 12.47 14.95 -7.92
N ALA A 350 11.29 14.63 -7.41
CA ALA A 350 10.28 13.94 -8.19
C ALA A 350 9.75 14.87 -9.30
N PRO A 351 9.45 14.36 -10.50
CA PRO A 351 8.88 15.18 -11.58
C PRO A 351 7.43 15.61 -11.28
N VAL A 352 6.68 14.78 -10.54
CA VAL A 352 5.31 15.05 -10.12
C VAL A 352 5.11 14.60 -8.68
N ILE A 353 4.52 15.45 -7.86
CA ILE A 353 4.15 15.12 -6.48
C ILE A 353 2.64 15.22 -6.26
N LEU A 354 2.13 14.40 -5.34
CA LEU A 354 0.76 14.46 -4.86
C LEU A 354 0.77 14.83 -3.38
N LEU A 355 0.06 15.90 -3.03
CA LEU A 355 -0.12 16.36 -1.65
C LEU A 355 -1.60 16.27 -1.29
N THR A 356 -1.90 15.45 -0.30
CA THR A 356 -3.22 15.25 0.28
C THR A 356 -3.34 16.02 1.60
N ARG A 357 -4.50 15.98 2.24
CA ARG A 357 -4.68 16.56 3.58
C ARG A 357 -3.63 16.05 4.58
N SER A 358 -3.20 14.79 4.47
CA SER A 358 -2.13 14.21 5.28
C SER A 358 -0.82 14.98 5.17
N SER A 359 -0.48 15.48 3.97
CA SER A 359 0.76 16.24 3.76
C SER A 359 0.84 17.55 4.57
N ALA A 360 -0.32 18.08 5.02
CA ALA A 360 -0.38 19.30 5.84
C ALA A 360 0.15 19.11 7.27
N TYR A 361 0.43 17.89 7.71
CA TYR A 361 1.09 17.61 8.99
C TYR A 361 2.56 18.04 9.01
N ASP A 362 3.20 18.17 7.86
CA ASP A 362 4.51 18.83 7.76
C ASP A 362 4.34 20.35 7.90
N ARG A 363 4.84 20.91 8.98
CA ARG A 363 4.73 22.35 9.26
C ARG A 363 5.46 23.23 8.26
N GLU A 364 6.44 22.69 7.54
CA GLU A 364 7.23 23.38 6.52
C GLU A 364 6.67 23.15 5.10
N ILE A 365 5.55 22.46 4.96
CA ILE A 365 5.03 22.00 3.66
C ILE A 365 4.83 23.12 2.66
N ILE A 366 4.37 24.29 3.12
CA ILE A 366 4.11 25.43 2.22
C ILE A 366 5.40 26.00 1.64
N ASP A 367 6.45 26.12 2.44
CA ASP A 367 7.75 26.61 1.98
C ASP A 367 8.42 25.60 1.05
N LYS A 368 8.34 24.31 1.38
CA LYS A 368 8.81 23.21 0.52
C LYS A 368 8.07 23.17 -0.82
N LEU A 369 6.76 23.28 -0.80
CA LEU A 369 5.92 23.30 -2.00
C LEU A 369 6.23 24.52 -2.87
N GLU A 370 6.32 25.70 -2.26
CA GLU A 370 6.64 26.94 -2.99
C GLU A 370 7.99 26.82 -3.70
N ALA A 371 9.03 26.38 -2.99
CA ALA A 371 10.35 26.17 -3.58
C ALA A 371 10.32 25.13 -4.70
N TYR A 372 9.63 24.00 -4.50
CA TYR A 372 9.52 22.93 -5.48
C TYR A 372 8.86 23.41 -6.78
N VAL A 373 7.69 24.08 -6.69
CA VAL A 373 6.96 24.55 -7.87
C VAL A 373 7.70 25.73 -8.54
N ALA A 374 8.24 26.67 -7.76
CA ALA A 374 9.00 27.80 -8.30
C ALA A 374 10.20 27.34 -9.17
N ASN A 375 10.81 26.19 -8.83
CA ASN A 375 11.93 25.61 -9.55
C ASN A 375 11.55 24.71 -10.74
N GLY A 376 10.25 24.54 -11.03
CA GLY A 376 9.78 23.81 -12.22
C GLY A 376 9.04 22.51 -11.93
N GLY A 377 8.83 22.16 -10.65
CA GLY A 377 8.08 20.98 -10.24
C GLY A 377 6.60 21.05 -10.61
N LYS A 378 5.98 19.89 -10.78
CA LYS A 378 4.51 19.75 -10.94
C LYS A 378 3.91 19.21 -9.65
N ALA A 379 3.02 19.95 -9.01
CA ALA A 379 2.34 19.53 -7.79
C ALA A 379 0.84 19.36 -8.01
N ILE A 380 0.33 18.19 -7.67
CA ILE A 380 -1.11 17.92 -7.55
C ILE A 380 -1.45 18.11 -6.08
N VAL A 381 -2.40 18.98 -5.79
CA VAL A 381 -2.92 19.18 -4.42
C VAL A 381 -4.41 18.86 -4.41
N THR A 382 -4.86 18.15 -3.37
CA THR A 382 -6.29 17.89 -3.18
C THR A 382 -6.99 19.10 -2.57
N ASN A 383 -8.34 19.12 -2.64
CA ASN A 383 -9.14 20.09 -1.90
C ASN A 383 -8.85 20.01 -0.38
N GLY A 384 -8.69 18.80 0.18
CA GLY A 384 -8.37 18.64 1.60
C GLY A 384 -7.03 19.23 2.00
N PHE A 385 -6.02 19.16 1.13
CA PHE A 385 -4.74 19.85 1.35
C PHE A 385 -4.92 21.37 1.39
N ILE A 386 -5.65 21.95 0.43
CA ILE A 386 -5.91 23.40 0.40
C ILE A 386 -6.67 23.86 1.66
N GLU A 387 -7.69 23.10 2.09
CA GLU A 387 -8.43 23.40 3.31
C GLU A 387 -7.54 23.37 4.56
N ALA A 388 -6.75 22.31 4.70
CA ALA A 388 -5.88 22.12 5.85
C ALA A 388 -4.75 23.16 5.94
N THR A 389 -4.33 23.72 4.80
CA THR A 389 -3.24 24.70 4.73
C THR A 389 -3.69 26.14 4.49
N ALA A 390 -5.00 26.40 4.52
CA ALA A 390 -5.57 27.74 4.28
C ALA A 390 -4.98 28.82 5.21
N GLU A 391 -4.85 28.51 6.50
CA GLU A 391 -4.26 29.41 7.51
C GLU A 391 -2.71 29.39 7.49
N SER A 392 -2.09 28.38 6.86
CA SER A 392 -0.65 28.23 6.77
C SER A 392 -0.02 28.95 5.56
N GLY A 393 -0.84 29.64 4.74
CA GLY A 393 -0.36 30.51 3.67
C GLY A 393 -0.30 29.88 2.27
N ILE A 394 -1.03 28.77 2.00
CA ILE A 394 -1.14 28.17 0.68
C ILE A 394 -1.58 29.19 -0.40
N HIS A 395 -2.34 30.19 0.02
CA HIS A 395 -2.87 31.21 -0.85
C HIS A 395 -1.87 32.21 -1.41
N ARG A 396 -0.59 32.11 -1.04
CA ARG A 396 0.49 32.82 -1.73
C ARG A 396 0.95 32.12 -3.01
N ILE A 397 0.61 30.82 -3.14
CA ILE A 397 1.01 29.97 -4.28
C ILE A 397 -0.17 29.69 -5.22
N THR A 398 -1.40 29.56 -4.70
CA THR A 398 -2.59 29.29 -5.49
C THR A 398 -3.70 30.34 -5.31
N SER A 399 -4.43 30.65 -6.39
CA SER A 399 -5.62 31.50 -6.36
C SER A 399 -6.89 30.73 -6.00
N VAL A 400 -6.83 29.41 -5.97
CA VAL A 400 -7.98 28.55 -5.66
C VAL A 400 -8.42 28.71 -4.21
N ARG A 401 -9.74 28.76 -4.02
CA ARG A 401 -10.39 28.89 -2.70
C ARG A 401 -11.53 27.88 -2.58
N LEU A 402 -11.64 27.30 -1.39
CA LEU A 402 -12.73 26.44 -0.98
C LEU A 402 -13.56 27.17 0.06
N ARG A 403 -14.91 27.15 -0.08
CA ARG A 403 -15.82 27.92 0.77
C ARG A 403 -16.92 27.06 1.42
N GLY A 404 -16.69 25.76 1.50
CA GLY A 404 -17.63 24.80 2.09
C GLY A 404 -18.86 24.51 1.24
N ARG A 405 -18.97 25.10 0.03
CA ARG A 405 -20.03 24.73 -0.93
C ARG A 405 -19.65 23.44 -1.65
N LYS A 406 -20.67 22.61 -1.94
CA LYS A 406 -20.52 21.37 -2.71
C LYS A 406 -21.47 21.38 -3.90
N ILE A 407 -21.14 20.61 -4.92
CA ILE A 407 -22.00 20.32 -6.05
C ILE A 407 -22.09 18.83 -6.28
N SER A 408 -23.31 18.34 -6.55
CA SER A 408 -23.54 16.99 -7.05
C SER A 408 -23.85 17.06 -8.53
N GLY A 409 -23.18 16.24 -9.33
CA GLY A 409 -23.38 16.27 -10.78
C GLY A 409 -22.74 15.09 -11.48
N ARG A 410 -23.12 14.90 -12.74
CA ARG A 410 -22.62 13.88 -13.67
C ARG A 410 -22.37 14.40 -15.08
N ASP A 411 -22.56 15.69 -15.31
CA ASP A 411 -22.27 16.33 -16.60
C ASP A 411 -20.84 16.89 -16.53
N TYR A 412 -19.99 16.46 -17.44
CA TYR A 412 -18.59 16.87 -17.44
C TYR A 412 -18.29 17.76 -18.64
N ARG A 413 -17.32 18.64 -18.49
CA ARG A 413 -16.72 19.41 -19.58
C ARG A 413 -15.21 19.18 -19.52
N ILE A 414 -14.67 18.64 -20.59
CA ILE A 414 -13.25 18.39 -20.77
C ILE A 414 -12.70 19.37 -21.79
N GLU A 415 -11.54 19.96 -21.48
CA GLU A 415 -10.79 20.78 -22.39
C GLU A 415 -9.51 20.09 -22.80
N THR A 416 -9.34 19.91 -24.11
CA THR A 416 -8.13 19.35 -24.72
C THR A 416 -7.57 20.32 -25.74
N LYS A 417 -6.22 20.37 -25.89
CA LYS A 417 -5.59 21.03 -27.02
C LYS A 417 -5.49 20.03 -28.17
N ALA A 418 -6.02 20.38 -29.31
CA ALA A 418 -5.82 19.57 -30.51
C ALA A 418 -4.45 19.81 -31.14
N VAL A 419 -4.06 18.92 -32.04
CA VAL A 419 -2.82 19.01 -32.83
C VAL A 419 -2.71 20.32 -33.63
N ASP A 420 -3.86 20.94 -33.95
CA ASP A 420 -3.93 22.24 -34.63
C ASP A 420 -3.82 23.45 -33.66
N HIS A 421 -3.45 23.23 -32.41
CA HIS A 421 -3.37 24.22 -31.32
C HIS A 421 -4.72 24.88 -30.94
N ARG A 422 -5.83 24.36 -31.43
CA ARG A 422 -7.17 24.83 -31.01
C ARG A 422 -7.59 24.08 -29.76
N THR A 423 -8.36 24.78 -28.94
CA THR A 423 -8.99 24.15 -27.78
C THR A 423 -10.26 23.43 -28.24
N HIS A 424 -10.32 22.13 -27.97
CA HIS A 424 -11.51 21.31 -28.19
C HIS A 424 -12.21 21.06 -26.86
N LEU A 425 -13.56 21.11 -26.91
CA LEU A 425 -14.40 20.84 -25.76
C LEU A 425 -15.17 19.54 -26.01
N THR A 426 -15.14 18.64 -25.06
CA THR A 426 -16.00 17.46 -25.03
C THR A 426 -16.89 17.50 -23.79
N PHE A 427 -18.07 16.85 -23.86
CA PHE A 427 -19.08 16.89 -22.83
C PHE A 427 -19.55 15.48 -22.45
N PRO A 428 -18.68 14.68 -21.82
CA PRO A 428 -19.09 13.34 -21.36
C PRO A 428 -20.14 13.45 -20.26
N LYS A 429 -20.90 12.37 -20.10
CA LYS A 429 -21.89 12.23 -19.05
C LYS A 429 -21.67 10.97 -18.26
N GLY A 430 -21.53 11.10 -16.95
CA GLY A 430 -21.41 9.98 -16.04
C GLY A 430 -22.71 9.17 -15.91
N ARG A 431 -22.59 7.91 -15.59
CA ARG A 431 -23.74 7.05 -15.26
C ARG A 431 -24.39 7.47 -13.95
N GLU A 432 -23.58 7.84 -12.96
CA GLU A 432 -23.99 8.27 -11.64
C GLU A 432 -23.47 9.67 -11.31
N GLU A 433 -24.08 10.30 -10.32
CA GLU A 433 -23.62 11.58 -9.80
C GLU A 433 -22.48 11.37 -8.80
N ILE A 434 -21.55 12.33 -8.77
CA ILE A 434 -20.55 12.47 -7.72
C ILE A 434 -20.76 13.79 -6.99
N THR A 435 -20.41 13.85 -5.72
CA THR A 435 -20.46 15.09 -4.94
C THR A 435 -19.03 15.54 -4.64
N VAL A 436 -18.68 16.75 -5.08
CA VAL A 436 -17.37 17.34 -4.89
C VAL A 436 -17.45 18.73 -4.25
N PRO A 437 -16.43 19.16 -3.50
CA PRO A 437 -16.30 20.54 -3.06
C PRO A 437 -16.19 21.50 -4.25
N VAL A 438 -16.77 22.69 -4.10
CA VAL A 438 -16.67 23.75 -5.12
C VAL A 438 -15.35 24.51 -4.94
N ALA A 439 -14.48 24.36 -5.92
CA ALA A 439 -13.26 25.13 -6.04
C ALA A 439 -13.49 26.39 -6.85
N GLU A 440 -13.36 27.56 -6.21
CA GLU A 440 -13.45 28.87 -6.85
C GLU A 440 -12.04 29.44 -7.07
N PHE A 441 -11.88 30.23 -8.14
CA PHE A 441 -10.65 30.98 -8.39
C PHE A 441 -11.00 32.43 -8.77
N ARG A 442 -10.15 33.36 -8.38
CA ARG A 442 -10.48 34.80 -8.45
C ARG A 442 -9.71 35.58 -9.49
N ASN A 443 -8.82 34.92 -10.22
CA ASN A 443 -8.01 35.56 -11.26
C ASN A 443 -7.88 34.62 -12.46
N ASN A 444 -7.28 35.12 -13.52
CA ASN A 444 -7.08 34.36 -14.75
C ASN A 444 -5.86 33.43 -14.72
N ALA A 445 -5.23 33.24 -13.53
CA ALA A 445 -4.09 32.33 -13.39
C ALA A 445 -4.53 30.86 -13.34
N ALA A 446 -5.71 30.59 -12.76
CA ALA A 446 -6.26 29.24 -12.70
C ALA A 446 -7.09 28.93 -13.95
N TRP A 447 -6.93 27.71 -14.45
CA TRP A 447 -7.64 27.21 -15.63
C TRP A 447 -8.26 25.85 -15.33
N ALA A 448 -9.56 25.69 -15.59
CA ALA A 448 -10.25 24.42 -15.36
C ALA A 448 -10.15 23.52 -16.59
N LEU A 449 -9.30 22.49 -16.51
CA LEU A 449 -9.12 21.49 -17.56
C LEU A 449 -10.27 20.49 -17.62
N VAL A 450 -10.82 20.15 -16.46
CA VAL A 450 -12.00 19.30 -16.32
C VAL A 450 -12.97 19.99 -15.36
N LYS A 451 -14.24 20.02 -15.73
CA LYS A 451 -15.33 20.50 -14.86
C LYS A 451 -16.37 19.41 -14.68
N VAL A 452 -17.03 19.42 -13.53
CA VAL A 452 -18.23 18.64 -13.22
C VAL A 452 -19.38 19.59 -12.92
N GLY A 453 -20.57 19.23 -13.32
CA GLY A 453 -21.73 20.09 -13.17
C GLY A 453 -23.06 19.38 -13.15
N SER A 454 -24.08 20.19 -12.84
CA SER A 454 -25.50 19.81 -12.89
C SER A 454 -26.29 21.00 -13.42
N GLY A 455 -27.08 20.78 -14.47
CA GLY A 455 -27.84 21.84 -15.09
C GLY A 455 -26.97 22.96 -15.69
N GLN A 456 -27.08 24.18 -15.16
CA GLN A 456 -26.32 25.34 -15.66
C GLN A 456 -25.05 25.63 -14.86
N GLU A 457 -24.82 24.93 -13.74
CA GLU A 457 -23.66 25.14 -12.91
C GLU A 457 -22.60 24.10 -13.19
N SER A 458 -21.34 24.53 -13.29
CA SER A 458 -20.18 23.61 -13.40
C SER A 458 -18.94 24.21 -12.73
N PHE A 459 -18.20 23.37 -12.02
CA PHE A 459 -17.01 23.77 -11.27
C PHE A 459 -15.81 22.89 -11.61
N GLY A 460 -14.60 23.38 -11.33
CA GLY A 460 -13.38 22.68 -11.63
C GLY A 460 -13.25 21.36 -10.85
N LEU A 461 -13.07 20.26 -11.58
CA LEU A 461 -12.62 18.98 -11.04
C LEU A 461 -11.08 18.90 -11.09
N LEU A 462 -10.47 19.39 -12.18
CA LEU A 462 -9.03 19.58 -12.30
C LEU A 462 -8.76 21.03 -12.72
N LEU A 463 -8.10 21.77 -11.86
CA LEU A 463 -7.64 23.14 -12.11
C LEU A 463 -6.12 23.16 -12.29
N LYS A 464 -5.61 24.01 -13.17
CA LYS A 464 -4.20 24.20 -13.45
C LYS A 464 -3.82 25.65 -13.26
N GLU A 465 -2.71 25.89 -12.58
CA GLU A 465 -2.08 27.21 -12.41
C GLU A 465 -0.58 27.13 -12.72
N THR A 466 0.02 28.23 -13.09
CA THR A 466 1.48 28.36 -13.22
C THR A 466 2.02 29.17 -12.05
N TYR A 467 3.09 28.68 -11.41
CA TYR A 467 3.81 29.41 -10.38
C TYR A 467 5.32 29.28 -10.58
N GLY A 468 6.01 30.38 -10.71
CA GLY A 468 7.43 30.37 -11.07
C GLY A 468 7.67 29.65 -12.41
N LYS A 469 8.49 28.60 -12.40
CA LYS A 469 8.76 27.76 -13.59
C LYS A 469 7.90 26.50 -13.64
N GLY A 470 7.15 26.21 -12.58
CA GLY A 470 6.39 24.97 -12.41
C GLY A 470 4.88 25.14 -12.53
N GLN A 471 4.17 24.13 -12.13
CA GLN A 471 2.72 24.04 -12.29
C GLN A 471 2.08 23.48 -11.02
N MET A 472 1.00 24.14 -10.60
CA MET A 472 0.09 23.68 -9.56
C MET A 472 -1.17 23.12 -10.19
N TYR A 473 -1.60 21.97 -9.71
CA TYR A 473 -2.89 21.38 -10.07
C TYR A 473 -3.72 21.18 -8.82
N THR A 474 -4.96 21.66 -8.85
CA THR A 474 -5.92 21.35 -7.80
C THR A 474 -6.86 20.27 -8.31
N LEU A 475 -6.84 19.12 -7.69
CA LEU A 475 -7.76 18.01 -7.92
C LEU A 475 -8.84 18.03 -6.83
N THR A 476 -10.09 18.28 -7.23
CA THR A 476 -11.22 18.16 -6.32
C THR A 476 -11.64 16.70 -6.25
N VAL A 477 -11.39 16.06 -5.11
CA VAL A 477 -11.78 14.68 -4.88
C VAL A 477 -13.21 14.62 -4.34
N PRO A 478 -14.00 13.56 -4.65
CA PRO A 478 -15.34 13.38 -4.09
C PRO A 478 -15.31 13.27 -2.56
N ASP A 479 -16.42 13.64 -1.92
CA ASP A 479 -16.60 13.44 -0.48
C ASP A 479 -16.53 11.98 -0.06
N CYS A 480 -17.06 11.10 -0.89
CA CYS A 480 -16.91 9.65 -0.78
C CYS A 480 -15.83 9.24 -1.79
N PHE A 481 -14.64 8.87 -1.33
CA PHE A 481 -13.49 8.61 -2.21
C PHE A 481 -13.73 7.51 -3.24
N PRO A 482 -14.44 6.41 -2.94
CA PRO A 482 -14.83 5.41 -3.95
C PRO A 482 -15.60 6.00 -5.13
N ASP A 483 -16.22 7.16 -4.99
CA ASP A 483 -16.94 7.82 -6.09
C ASP A 483 -16.03 8.23 -7.26
N VAL A 484 -14.69 8.19 -7.10
CA VAL A 484 -13.76 8.33 -8.24
C VAL A 484 -13.96 7.22 -9.27
N TYR A 485 -14.50 6.07 -8.89
CA TYR A 485 -14.84 4.97 -9.80
C TYR A 485 -16.04 5.26 -10.70
N LYS A 486 -16.85 6.28 -10.36
CA LYS A 486 -17.99 6.74 -11.15
C LYS A 486 -17.60 7.69 -12.28
N LEU A 487 -16.33 8.12 -12.32
CA LEU A 487 -15.83 9.01 -13.36
C LEU A 487 -15.81 8.29 -14.72
N PRO A 488 -16.33 8.91 -15.79
CA PRO A 488 -16.25 8.36 -17.14
C PRO A 488 -14.81 8.16 -17.61
N ALA A 489 -14.60 7.20 -18.50
CA ALA A 489 -13.29 6.88 -19.06
C ALA A 489 -12.61 8.10 -19.70
N GLU A 490 -13.37 8.94 -20.39
CA GLU A 490 -12.85 10.17 -21.03
C GLU A 490 -12.35 11.18 -19.99
N VAL A 491 -13.03 11.28 -18.83
CA VAL A 491 -12.59 12.13 -17.71
C VAL A 491 -11.33 11.57 -17.13
N LEU A 492 -11.30 10.27 -16.81
CA LEU A 492 -10.11 9.60 -16.25
C LEU A 492 -8.92 9.72 -17.19
N THR A 493 -9.11 9.51 -18.49
CA THR A 493 -8.07 9.67 -19.51
C THR A 493 -7.50 11.08 -19.51
N ARG A 494 -8.38 12.10 -19.46
CA ARG A 494 -7.93 13.49 -19.42
C ARG A 494 -7.14 13.84 -18.16
N LEU A 495 -7.55 13.29 -17.01
CA LEU A 495 -6.83 13.47 -15.76
C LEU A 495 -5.44 12.80 -15.82
N ARG A 496 -5.36 11.56 -16.30
CA ARG A 496 -4.10 10.79 -16.41
C ARG A 496 -3.11 11.42 -17.39
N ALA A 497 -3.60 11.96 -18.51
CA ALA A 497 -2.79 12.58 -19.56
C ALA A 497 -2.02 13.84 -19.09
N GLU A 498 -2.43 14.50 -18.00
CA GLU A 498 -1.66 15.63 -17.44
C GLU A 498 -0.43 15.17 -16.64
N PHE A 499 -0.37 13.88 -16.24
CA PHE A 499 0.64 13.36 -15.34
C PHE A 499 1.23 12.02 -15.83
N PRO A 500 1.75 11.95 -17.06
CA PRO A 500 2.40 10.74 -17.54
C PRO A 500 3.62 10.42 -16.67
N VAL A 501 3.78 9.14 -16.32
CA VAL A 501 4.95 8.63 -15.58
C VAL A 501 5.79 7.77 -16.50
N GLY A 502 7.10 8.00 -16.57
CA GLY A 502 7.96 7.34 -17.56
C GLY A 502 7.52 7.62 -19.00
N GLY A 503 6.80 8.72 -19.24
CA GLY A 503 6.19 9.05 -20.52
C GLY A 503 5.00 8.18 -20.91
N VAL A 504 4.31 7.54 -19.94
CA VAL A 504 3.18 6.63 -20.21
C VAL A 504 1.94 7.06 -19.43
N TYR A 505 0.77 6.98 -20.08
CA TYR A 505 -0.51 7.05 -19.39
C TYR A 505 -1.54 6.10 -20.04
N LEU A 506 -2.59 5.81 -19.29
CA LEU A 506 -3.61 4.82 -19.63
C LEU A 506 -4.92 5.49 -20.06
N GLU A 507 -5.47 5.10 -21.21
CA GLU A 507 -6.86 5.33 -21.62
C GLU A 507 -7.65 4.03 -21.40
N ALA A 508 -8.40 3.96 -20.31
CA ALA A 508 -9.18 2.80 -19.92
C ALA A 508 -10.35 3.22 -19.02
N GLU A 509 -11.28 2.31 -18.88
CA GLU A 509 -12.35 2.39 -17.86
C GLU A 509 -11.73 2.46 -16.45
N THR A 510 -12.59 2.74 -15.48
CA THR A 510 -12.25 2.71 -14.04
C THR A 510 -11.70 1.34 -13.59
N GLN A 511 -11.11 1.30 -12.41
CA GLN A 511 -10.60 0.08 -11.78
C GLN A 511 -9.63 -0.72 -12.69
N THR A 512 -8.75 0.04 -13.34
CA THR A 512 -7.60 -0.50 -14.08
C THR A 512 -6.37 0.27 -13.64
N SER A 513 -5.45 -0.41 -12.97
CA SER A 513 -4.19 0.18 -12.50
C SER A 513 -3.07 0.10 -13.51
N LEU A 514 -2.17 1.07 -13.41
CA LEU A 514 -0.92 1.16 -14.16
C LEU A 514 0.24 1.20 -13.16
N PHE A 515 1.18 0.26 -13.27
CA PHE A 515 2.42 0.22 -12.50
C PHE A 515 3.59 0.47 -13.44
N VAL A 516 4.38 1.50 -13.19
CA VAL A 516 5.46 1.93 -14.10
C VAL A 516 6.82 1.70 -13.45
N TYR A 517 7.80 1.32 -14.26
CA TYR A 517 9.17 1.04 -13.82
C TYR A 517 10.19 1.88 -14.59
N ASP A 518 11.38 2.04 -14.02
CA ASP A 518 12.44 2.94 -14.51
C ASP A 518 13.21 2.43 -15.75
N ASN A 519 12.83 1.27 -16.29
CA ASN A 519 13.46 0.61 -17.43
C ASN A 519 12.55 0.51 -18.66
N ASP A 520 11.68 1.50 -18.88
CA ASP A 520 10.69 1.52 -19.97
C ASP A 520 9.71 0.33 -19.95
N THR A 521 9.45 -0.25 -18.77
CA THR A 521 8.43 -1.28 -18.59
C THR A 521 7.28 -0.79 -17.74
N PHE A 522 6.11 -1.38 -17.94
CA PHE A 522 4.93 -1.12 -17.12
C PHE A 522 4.00 -2.34 -17.08
N ILE A 523 3.22 -2.45 -16.00
CA ILE A 523 2.18 -3.47 -15.85
C ILE A 523 0.82 -2.79 -15.90
N VAL A 524 -0.12 -3.39 -16.64
CA VAL A 524 -1.54 -3.04 -16.63
C VAL A 524 -2.29 -4.15 -15.91
N TYR A 525 -3.13 -3.77 -14.95
CA TYR A 525 -3.94 -4.71 -14.16
C TYR A 525 -5.38 -4.19 -14.03
N PRO A 526 -6.36 -4.78 -14.73
CA PRO A 526 -7.78 -4.55 -14.50
C PRO A 526 -8.28 -5.46 -13.38
N TYR A 527 -8.96 -4.88 -12.41
CA TYR A 527 -9.46 -5.59 -11.24
C TYR A 527 -10.70 -6.43 -11.55
N VAL A 528 -10.88 -7.52 -10.80
CA VAL A 528 -12.13 -8.30 -10.84
C VAL A 528 -13.19 -7.59 -10.01
N GLU A 529 -14.24 -7.14 -10.69
CA GLU A 529 -15.40 -6.48 -10.10
C GLU A 529 -16.68 -7.13 -10.60
N TRP A 530 -17.76 -6.94 -9.86
CA TRP A 530 -19.08 -7.41 -10.32
C TRP A 530 -19.45 -6.76 -11.68
N GLY A 531 -19.64 -7.60 -12.67
CA GLY A 531 -19.96 -7.14 -14.02
C GLY A 531 -18.76 -6.70 -14.85
N ALA A 532 -17.52 -6.79 -14.33
CA ALA A 532 -16.32 -6.51 -15.12
C ALA A 532 -16.25 -7.43 -16.35
N GLN A 533 -15.93 -6.86 -17.50
CA GLN A 533 -15.82 -7.58 -18.77
C GLN A 533 -14.46 -7.31 -19.40
N PRO A 534 -13.96 -8.26 -20.22
CA PRO A 534 -12.82 -7.99 -21.06
C PRO A 534 -13.07 -6.75 -21.94
N ALA A 535 -12.07 -5.90 -22.06
CA ALA A 535 -12.17 -4.64 -22.78
C ALA A 535 -10.89 -4.29 -23.55
N PHE A 536 -11.03 -3.40 -24.53
CA PHE A 536 -9.88 -2.73 -25.11
C PHE A 536 -9.54 -1.48 -24.28
N ALA A 537 -8.25 -1.29 -24.06
CA ALA A 537 -7.69 -0.09 -23.46
C ALA A 537 -6.61 0.45 -24.39
N ARG A 538 -6.19 1.70 -24.18
CA ARG A 538 -5.09 2.28 -24.95
C ARG A 538 -3.98 2.73 -24.03
N ILE A 539 -2.76 2.52 -24.49
CA ILE A 539 -1.54 3.02 -23.87
C ILE A 539 -1.01 4.14 -24.75
N HIS A 540 -0.86 5.29 -24.15
CA HIS A 540 -0.23 6.46 -24.74
C HIS A 540 1.22 6.52 -24.27
N VAL A 541 2.15 6.61 -25.21
CA VAL A 541 3.59 6.72 -24.98
C VAL A 541 4.08 8.02 -25.56
N GLU A 542 4.67 8.90 -24.75
CA GLU A 542 5.26 10.17 -25.22
C GLU A 542 6.37 9.94 -26.26
N GLY A 543 6.30 10.68 -27.34
CA GLY A 543 7.24 10.60 -28.46
C GLY A 543 6.99 9.37 -29.34
N ASN A 544 8.05 8.98 -30.10
CA ASN A 544 7.98 7.87 -31.01
C ASN A 544 8.33 6.55 -30.30
N ALA A 545 7.44 5.57 -30.39
CA ALA A 545 7.69 4.19 -29.98
C ALA A 545 7.35 3.23 -31.15
N ALA A 546 8.25 2.30 -31.43
CA ALA A 546 8.09 1.36 -32.55
C ALA A 546 7.06 0.27 -32.26
N GLU A 547 7.06 -0.25 -31.04
CA GLU A 547 6.17 -1.33 -30.61
C GLU A 547 6.15 -1.47 -29.08
N LEU A 548 5.10 -2.11 -28.54
CA LEU A 548 5.08 -2.64 -27.18
C LEU A 548 5.34 -4.15 -27.23
N ILE A 549 6.30 -4.62 -26.46
CA ILE A 549 6.59 -6.05 -26.32
C ILE A 549 5.94 -6.58 -25.04
N MET A 550 5.26 -7.72 -25.14
CA MET A 550 4.82 -8.52 -24.00
C MET A 550 5.85 -9.63 -23.73
N PRO A 551 6.87 -9.41 -22.89
CA PRO A 551 8.00 -10.34 -22.78
C PRO A 551 7.62 -11.72 -22.25
N THR A 552 6.58 -11.81 -21.42
CA THR A 552 6.09 -13.06 -20.82
C THR A 552 5.06 -13.80 -21.69
N ARG A 553 4.60 -13.20 -22.80
CA ARG A 553 3.69 -13.85 -23.75
C ARG A 553 4.45 -14.22 -25.03
N LYS A 554 4.26 -15.45 -25.49
CA LYS A 554 4.93 -15.96 -26.70
C LYS A 554 3.92 -16.20 -27.82
N ASP A 555 4.33 -15.90 -29.04
CA ASP A 555 3.59 -16.26 -30.23
C ASP A 555 3.80 -17.74 -30.59
N HIS A 556 3.24 -18.18 -31.73
CA HIS A 556 3.35 -19.55 -32.23
C HIS A 556 4.79 -19.96 -32.63
N GLU A 557 5.69 -18.99 -32.82
CA GLU A 557 7.12 -19.21 -33.10
C GLU A 557 7.97 -19.16 -31.81
N GLY A 558 7.36 -18.94 -30.63
CA GLY A 558 8.05 -18.81 -29.36
C GLY A 558 8.70 -17.44 -29.11
N LYS A 559 8.42 -16.45 -29.95
CA LYS A 559 8.91 -15.06 -29.79
C LYS A 559 7.99 -14.26 -28.91
N PRO A 560 8.50 -13.25 -28.15
CA PRO A 560 7.64 -12.32 -27.42
C PRO A 560 6.62 -11.67 -28.35
N VAL A 561 5.37 -11.58 -27.89
CA VAL A 561 4.30 -10.95 -28.66
C VAL A 561 4.52 -9.44 -28.70
N ALA A 562 4.39 -8.85 -29.88
CA ALA A 562 4.52 -7.41 -30.11
C ALA A 562 3.18 -6.78 -30.48
N VAL A 563 2.86 -5.65 -29.87
CA VAL A 563 1.73 -4.80 -30.22
C VAL A 563 2.23 -3.65 -31.09
N LYS A 564 1.66 -3.48 -32.27
CA LYS A 564 2.00 -2.37 -33.17
C LYS A 564 1.21 -1.12 -32.82
N PRO A 565 1.73 0.08 -33.13
CA PRO A 565 1.02 1.31 -32.94
C PRO A 565 -0.35 1.30 -33.65
N LEU A 566 -1.37 1.79 -32.95
CA LEU A 566 -2.64 2.13 -33.56
C LEU A 566 -2.48 3.38 -34.44
N TYR A 567 -1.80 4.39 -33.92
CA TYR A 567 -1.33 5.58 -34.65
C TYR A 567 -0.16 6.25 -33.91
N THR A 568 0.55 7.09 -34.64
CA THR A 568 1.65 7.91 -34.11
C THR A 568 1.45 9.36 -34.53
N THR A 569 1.66 10.28 -33.62
CA THR A 569 1.69 11.75 -33.84
C THR A 569 3.09 12.28 -33.60
N ASN A 570 3.29 13.60 -33.72
CA ASN A 570 4.57 14.22 -33.36
C ASN A 570 4.83 14.22 -31.84
N GLU A 571 3.82 14.02 -31.02
CA GLU A 571 3.89 14.14 -29.55
C GLU A 571 3.85 12.76 -28.86
N GLU A 572 3.10 11.81 -29.43
CA GLU A 572 2.88 10.48 -28.81
C GLU A 572 2.66 9.37 -29.83
N THR A 573 2.86 8.15 -29.36
CA THR A 573 2.47 6.90 -30.01
C THR A 573 1.41 6.19 -29.18
N VAL A 574 0.32 5.77 -29.81
CA VAL A 574 -0.81 5.13 -29.13
C VAL A 574 -0.92 3.67 -29.55
N PHE A 575 -1.07 2.80 -28.57
CA PHE A 575 -1.24 1.36 -28.74
C PHE A 575 -2.59 0.92 -28.19
N GLU A 576 -3.28 0.03 -28.91
CA GLU A 576 -4.48 -0.62 -28.40
C GLU A 576 -4.12 -1.98 -27.81
N ILE A 577 -4.51 -2.23 -26.59
CA ILE A 577 -4.27 -3.47 -25.85
C ILE A 577 -5.60 -4.09 -25.42
N TYR A 578 -5.58 -5.42 -25.28
CA TYR A 578 -6.73 -6.14 -24.74
C TYR A 578 -6.47 -6.46 -23.27
N THR A 579 -7.45 -6.15 -22.43
CA THR A 579 -7.39 -6.35 -20.99
C THR A 579 -8.45 -7.36 -20.52
N MET A 580 -8.10 -8.23 -19.60
CA MET A 580 -9.00 -9.20 -18.98
C MET A 580 -8.98 -9.03 -17.46
N PRO A 581 -10.14 -8.82 -16.80
CA PRO A 581 -10.22 -8.67 -15.36
C PRO A 581 -9.50 -9.80 -14.62
N GLY A 582 -8.67 -9.43 -13.64
CA GLY A 582 -7.85 -10.36 -12.86
C GLY A 582 -6.56 -10.83 -13.53
N GLU A 583 -6.30 -10.43 -14.79
CA GLU A 583 -5.03 -10.73 -15.48
C GLU A 583 -4.13 -9.49 -15.56
N TYR A 584 -2.91 -9.62 -15.09
CA TYR A 584 -1.88 -8.59 -15.31
C TYR A 584 -1.05 -8.90 -16.56
N VAL A 585 -0.59 -7.85 -17.24
CA VAL A 585 0.33 -7.96 -18.37
C VAL A 585 1.42 -6.93 -18.23
N ILE A 586 2.67 -7.39 -18.34
CA ILE A 586 3.83 -6.50 -18.43
C ILE A 586 4.12 -6.18 -19.90
N TYR A 587 4.42 -4.90 -20.15
CA TYR A 587 4.81 -4.38 -21.47
C TYR A 587 6.17 -3.70 -21.35
N GLN A 588 6.96 -3.84 -22.42
CA GLN A 588 8.21 -3.10 -22.60
C GLN A 588 8.08 -2.21 -23.83
N ILE A 589 8.41 -0.92 -23.66
CA ILE A 589 8.42 0.04 -24.75
C ILE A 589 9.70 -0.17 -25.58
N LYS A 590 9.54 -0.31 -26.89
CA LYS A 590 10.65 -0.22 -27.85
C LYS A 590 10.57 1.07 -28.62
N ARG A 591 11.58 1.89 -28.46
CA ARG A 591 11.75 3.16 -29.18
C ARG A 591 12.59 3.02 -30.43
#